data_4b71e9bd0ee4b29ae93b19d7fe940182
#
_entry.id   4b71e9bd0ee4b29ae93b19d7fe940182
#
_cell.length_a   1.000
_cell.length_b   1.000
_cell.length_c   1.000
_cell.angle_alpha   90.00
_cell.angle_beta   90.00
_cell.angle_gamma   90.00
#
_symmetry.space_group_name_H-M   'P 1'
#
loop_
_entity.id
_entity.type
_entity.pdbx_description
1 polymer ?
#
loop_
_entity_poly.entity_id
_entity_poly.type
_entity_poly.pdbx_seq_one_letter_code
_entity_poly.pdbx_strand_id
1 'polypeptide(L)'
;GKFTWLYQYCRGSTVIDRLVVLLTNYPLAFKDWRPCFQLKSLVAGTVAAVSIWGVVYFKGKNGKKFRQGEEYGSARWGNEKDIAPFIDPVFENNILLTQTERLTMNSRPKKPKYARNKNVIVIGGSGSGKTRFYVKPQLMQMPDNVSFVVTDPKGTIIVECGKMLARGTPKKDKNGKIMRDKHGRVIMSPYKIKVLNTINFAKSMHYNPF
;
A
#
# COMPACT_ATOMS: atom_id res chain seq x y z
N GLY A 1 -43.47 -7.60 -16.76
CA GLY A 1 -44.88 -7.46 -17.03
C GLY A 1 -45.32 -8.32 -18.18
N LYS A 2 -45.28 -7.84 -19.39
CA LYS A 2 -45.84 -8.53 -20.58
C LYS A 2 -45.12 -9.82 -20.93
N PHE A 3 -43.82 -9.93 -20.73
CA PHE A 3 -43.05 -11.16 -20.94
C PHE A 3 -43.47 -12.28 -19.95
N THR A 4 -43.74 -11.92 -18.71
CA THR A 4 -44.25 -12.91 -17.73
C THR A 4 -45.67 -13.35 -18.03
N TRP A 5 -46.49 -12.44 -18.57
CA TRP A 5 -47.83 -12.79 -19.06
C TRP A 5 -47.72 -13.70 -20.30
N LEU A 6 -46.91 -13.36 -21.29
CA LEU A 6 -46.68 -14.18 -22.47
C LEU A 6 -46.15 -15.59 -22.09
N TYR A 7 -45.24 -15.68 -21.14
CA TYR A 7 -44.69 -16.94 -20.63
C TYR A 7 -45.76 -17.84 -20.03
N GLN A 8 -46.78 -17.28 -19.35
CA GLN A 8 -47.91 -18.05 -18.80
C GLN A 8 -48.81 -18.64 -19.89
N TYR A 9 -48.91 -18.00 -21.05
CA TYR A 9 -49.67 -18.47 -22.20
C TYR A 9 -48.89 -19.41 -23.12
N CYS A 10 -47.59 -19.51 -22.96
CA CYS A 10 -46.79 -20.46 -23.73
C CYS A 10 -47.03 -21.88 -23.26
N ARG A 11 -47.67 -22.69 -24.11
CA ARG A 11 -47.84 -24.15 -23.87
C ARG A 11 -46.53 -24.86 -24.26
N GLY A 12 -45.90 -25.54 -23.31
CA GLY A 12 -44.71 -26.38 -23.51
C GLY A 12 -44.58 -27.37 -22.36
N SER A 13 -44.05 -28.54 -22.63
CA SER A 13 -43.87 -29.62 -21.64
C SER A 13 -42.69 -29.30 -20.72
N THR A 14 -41.68 -28.61 -21.22
CA THR A 14 -40.48 -28.25 -20.46
C THR A 14 -40.30 -26.71 -20.37
N VAL A 15 -39.48 -26.27 -19.40
CA VAL A 15 -39.15 -24.86 -19.23
C VAL A 15 -38.41 -24.31 -20.46
N ILE A 16 -37.62 -25.17 -21.10
CA ILE A 16 -36.85 -24.81 -22.31
C ILE A 16 -37.78 -24.55 -23.47
N ASP A 17 -38.77 -25.41 -23.71
CA ASP A 17 -39.79 -25.25 -24.77
C ASP A 17 -40.55 -23.93 -24.61
N ARG A 18 -40.90 -23.59 -23.37
CA ARG A 18 -41.59 -22.30 -23.07
C ARG A 18 -40.73 -21.12 -23.34
N LEU A 19 -39.40 -21.19 -23.06
CA LEU A 19 -38.47 -20.13 -23.37
C LEU A 19 -38.26 -19.95 -24.88
N VAL A 20 -38.19 -21.05 -25.64
CA VAL A 20 -38.05 -20.99 -27.11
C VAL A 20 -39.31 -20.34 -27.72
N VAL A 21 -40.51 -20.77 -27.30
CA VAL A 21 -41.78 -20.19 -27.76
C VAL A 21 -41.88 -18.70 -27.37
N LEU A 22 -41.39 -18.32 -26.20
CA LEU A 22 -41.35 -16.92 -25.77
C LEU A 22 -40.40 -16.09 -26.63
N LEU A 23 -39.23 -16.62 -26.95
CA LEU A 23 -38.24 -15.95 -27.79
C LEU A 23 -38.68 -15.79 -29.24
N THR A 24 -39.40 -16.80 -29.78
CA THR A 24 -39.93 -16.73 -31.15
C THR A 24 -41.14 -15.77 -31.25
N ASN A 25 -41.92 -15.64 -30.20
CA ASN A 25 -43.11 -14.80 -30.18
C ASN A 25 -42.93 -13.48 -29.42
N TYR A 26 -41.68 -13.07 -29.13
CA TYR A 26 -41.44 -11.83 -28.37
C TYR A 26 -42.07 -10.58 -29.01
N PRO A 27 -42.20 -10.43 -30.36
CA PRO A 27 -42.85 -9.25 -30.96
C PRO A 27 -44.30 -9.08 -30.50
N LEU A 28 -45.03 -10.18 -30.22
CA LEU A 28 -46.39 -10.12 -29.72
C LEU A 28 -46.55 -9.41 -28.38
N ALA A 29 -45.47 -9.41 -27.55
CA ALA A 29 -45.46 -8.67 -26.29
C ALA A 29 -45.54 -7.17 -26.46
N PHE A 30 -45.15 -6.65 -27.64
CA PHE A 30 -45.16 -5.23 -28.00
C PHE A 30 -46.36 -4.80 -28.85
N LYS A 31 -47.19 -5.74 -29.34
CA LYS A 31 -48.34 -5.43 -30.19
C LYS A 31 -49.37 -4.58 -29.45
N ASP A 32 -49.61 -4.85 -28.15
CA ASP A 32 -50.49 -4.06 -27.30
C ASP A 32 -49.68 -3.21 -26.32
N TRP A 33 -49.82 -1.89 -26.37
CA TRP A 33 -49.09 -0.94 -25.49
C TRP A 33 -49.72 -0.82 -24.08
N ARG A 34 -50.75 -1.60 -23.77
CA ARG A 34 -51.42 -1.54 -22.45
C ARG A 34 -50.52 -2.10 -21.35
N PRO A 35 -50.31 -1.35 -20.25
CA PRO A 35 -49.53 -1.90 -19.12
C PRO A 35 -50.26 -3.04 -18.45
N CYS A 36 -49.52 -4.11 -18.10
CA CYS A 36 -50.03 -5.26 -17.37
C CYS A 36 -49.68 -5.12 -15.88
N PHE A 37 -50.69 -4.89 -15.02
CA PHE A 37 -50.52 -4.67 -13.58
C PHE A 37 -50.76 -5.94 -12.74
N GLN A 38 -50.47 -7.10 -13.26
CA GLN A 38 -50.51 -8.32 -12.43
C GLN A 38 -49.35 -8.32 -11.41
N LEU A 39 -49.65 -8.62 -10.14
CA LEU A 39 -48.65 -8.62 -9.05
C LEU A 39 -47.45 -9.50 -9.36
N LYS A 40 -47.68 -10.74 -9.89
CA LYS A 40 -46.59 -11.64 -10.31
C LYS A 40 -45.67 -11.05 -11.37
N SER A 41 -46.25 -10.34 -12.33
CA SER A 41 -45.51 -9.66 -13.41
C SER A 41 -44.70 -8.48 -12.90
N LEU A 42 -45.24 -7.78 -11.91
CA LEU A 42 -44.58 -6.63 -11.28
C LEU A 42 -43.37 -7.08 -10.44
N VAL A 43 -43.55 -8.14 -9.64
CA VAL A 43 -42.47 -8.74 -8.85
C VAL A 43 -41.33 -9.26 -9.74
N ALA A 44 -41.69 -10.01 -10.82
CA ALA A 44 -40.66 -10.51 -11.74
C ALA A 44 -39.90 -9.37 -12.46
N GLY A 45 -40.61 -8.30 -12.83
CA GLY A 45 -40.00 -7.12 -13.44
C GLY A 45 -39.05 -6.37 -12.49
N THR A 46 -39.44 -6.19 -11.23
CA THR A 46 -38.58 -5.54 -10.22
C THR A 46 -37.32 -6.35 -9.91
N VAL A 47 -37.47 -7.69 -9.76
CA VAL A 47 -36.29 -8.57 -9.54
C VAL A 47 -35.32 -8.50 -10.73
N ALA A 48 -35.83 -8.55 -11.96
CA ALA A 48 -35.00 -8.42 -13.15
C ALA A 48 -34.29 -7.07 -13.21
N ALA A 49 -35.00 -5.97 -12.94
CA ALA A 49 -34.45 -4.63 -12.93
C ALA A 49 -33.34 -4.45 -11.89
N VAL A 50 -33.56 -4.94 -10.66
CA VAL A 50 -32.56 -4.90 -9.58
C VAL A 50 -31.33 -5.74 -9.94
N SER A 51 -31.52 -6.92 -10.56
CA SER A 51 -30.43 -7.78 -10.99
C SER A 51 -29.58 -7.11 -12.07
N ILE A 52 -30.22 -6.53 -13.09
CA ILE A 52 -29.52 -5.80 -14.17
C ILE A 52 -28.79 -4.59 -13.58
N TRP A 53 -29.45 -3.81 -12.73
CA TRP A 53 -28.84 -2.67 -12.05
C TRP A 53 -27.61 -3.09 -11.22
N GLY A 54 -27.71 -4.18 -10.46
CA GLY A 54 -26.60 -4.73 -9.71
C GLY A 54 -25.41 -5.09 -10.59
N VAL A 55 -25.64 -5.81 -11.70
CA VAL A 55 -24.58 -6.18 -12.65
C VAL A 55 -23.91 -4.94 -13.25
N VAL A 56 -24.68 -3.94 -13.66
CA VAL A 56 -24.16 -2.70 -14.23
C VAL A 56 -23.39 -1.90 -13.18
N TYR A 57 -23.90 -1.81 -11.97
CA TYR A 57 -23.22 -1.14 -10.85
C TYR A 57 -21.88 -1.79 -10.52
N PHE A 58 -21.85 -3.12 -10.36
CA PHE A 58 -20.60 -3.84 -10.08
C PHE A 58 -19.59 -3.77 -11.23
N LYS A 59 -20.04 -3.89 -12.48
CA LYS A 59 -19.18 -3.67 -13.65
C LYS A 59 -18.64 -2.25 -13.70
N GLY A 60 -19.47 -1.25 -13.46
CA GLY A 60 -19.04 0.15 -13.44
C GLY A 60 -18.05 0.45 -12.31
N LYS A 61 -18.28 -0.11 -11.10
CA LYS A 61 -17.39 0.08 -9.95
C LYS A 61 -16.03 -0.63 -10.13
N ASN A 62 -16.03 -1.81 -10.75
CA ASN A 62 -14.82 -2.61 -10.98
C ASN A 62 -14.22 -2.40 -12.37
N GLY A 63 -14.86 -1.63 -13.23
CA GLY A 63 -14.35 -1.29 -14.56
C GLY A 63 -13.02 -0.55 -14.48
N LYS A 64 -12.06 -0.94 -15.30
CA LYS A 64 -10.82 -0.19 -15.48
C LYS A 64 -11.19 1.18 -16.04
N LYS A 65 -10.90 2.24 -15.29
CA LYS A 65 -11.07 3.63 -15.76
C LYS A 65 -9.94 3.94 -16.73
N PHE A 66 -10.21 3.78 -18.01
CA PHE A 66 -9.32 4.27 -19.05
C PHE A 66 -9.48 5.80 -19.14
N ARG A 67 -8.39 6.53 -18.91
CA ARG A 67 -8.35 7.97 -19.14
C ARG A 67 -7.95 8.20 -20.59
N GLN A 68 -8.82 8.86 -21.36
CA GLN A 68 -8.50 9.26 -22.73
C GLN A 68 -7.33 10.25 -22.70
N GLY A 69 -6.29 10.00 -23.50
CA GLY A 69 -5.11 10.87 -23.61
C GLY A 69 -3.93 10.53 -22.70
N GLU A 70 -4.00 9.49 -21.86
CA GLU A 70 -2.85 9.03 -21.07
C GLU A 70 -2.31 7.70 -21.64
N GLU A 71 -1.21 7.78 -22.40
CA GLU A 71 -0.61 6.62 -23.08
C GLU A 71 0.10 5.63 -22.14
N TYR A 72 0.50 6.05 -20.94
CA TYR A 72 1.35 5.28 -20.02
C TYR A 72 0.68 4.95 -18.67
N GLY A 73 -0.64 4.83 -18.64
CA GLY A 73 -1.41 4.46 -17.45
C GLY A 73 -1.88 5.67 -16.62
N SER A 74 -2.54 5.37 -15.50
CA SER A 74 -3.16 6.40 -14.64
C SER A 74 -2.19 6.97 -13.59
N ALA A 75 -0.88 6.96 -13.84
CA ALA A 75 0.12 7.51 -12.95
C ALA A 75 0.01 9.03 -12.89
N ARG A 76 0.02 9.58 -11.68
CA ARG A 76 0.07 11.02 -11.40
C ARG A 76 1.05 11.29 -10.27
N TRP A 77 1.52 12.50 -10.16
CA TRP A 77 2.28 12.93 -8.99
C TRP A 77 1.43 12.78 -7.73
N GLY A 78 2.01 12.19 -6.68
CA GLY A 78 1.33 12.01 -5.39
C GLY A 78 1.22 13.34 -4.64
N ASN A 79 0.13 13.49 -3.88
CA ASN A 79 -0.08 14.57 -2.95
C ASN A 79 0.20 14.07 -1.51
N GLU A 80 0.28 14.96 -0.53
CA GLU A 80 0.47 14.63 0.89
C GLU A 80 -0.54 13.57 1.39
N LYS A 81 -1.80 13.64 0.94
CA LYS A 81 -2.84 12.66 1.28
C LYS A 81 -2.55 11.25 0.75
N ASP A 82 -1.84 11.16 -0.37
CA ASP A 82 -1.46 9.86 -0.95
C ASP A 82 -0.28 9.25 -0.18
N ILE A 83 0.60 10.07 0.37
CA ILE A 83 1.81 9.67 1.10
C ILE A 83 1.51 9.37 2.58
N ALA A 84 0.57 10.08 3.19
CA ALA A 84 0.21 9.95 4.61
C ALA A 84 0.02 8.50 5.11
N PRO A 85 -0.60 7.56 4.37
CA PRO A 85 -0.72 6.16 4.80
C PRO A 85 0.60 5.39 4.88
N PHE A 86 1.68 5.92 4.30
CA PHE A 86 3.00 5.31 4.26
C PHE A 86 3.99 5.96 5.25
N ILE A 87 3.53 6.89 6.07
CA ILE A 87 4.33 7.56 7.11
C ILE A 87 3.98 6.93 8.47
N ASP A 88 5.02 6.63 9.28
CA ASP A 88 4.81 6.23 10.66
C ASP A 88 4.63 7.48 11.54
N PRO A 89 3.68 7.50 12.49
CA PRO A 89 3.50 8.61 13.41
C PRO A 89 4.75 8.92 14.24
N VAL A 90 5.51 7.88 14.60
CA VAL A 90 6.78 8.04 15.32
C VAL A 90 7.87 8.38 14.31
N PHE A 91 8.49 9.54 14.49
CA PHE A 91 9.46 10.08 13.52
C PHE A 91 10.62 9.11 13.25
N GLU A 92 11.19 8.52 14.29
CA GLU A 92 12.34 7.62 14.22
C GLU A 92 12.06 6.32 13.45
N ASN A 93 10.80 5.92 13.31
CA ASN A 93 10.41 4.72 12.57
C ASN A 93 10.30 4.95 11.06
N ASN A 94 10.80 6.06 10.56
CA ASN A 94 10.75 6.39 9.15
C ASN A 94 12.13 6.49 8.52
N ILE A 95 12.21 6.17 7.23
CA ILE A 95 13.33 6.50 6.35
C ILE A 95 13.12 7.94 5.89
N LEU A 96 14.10 8.81 6.05
CA LEU A 96 14.07 10.17 5.54
C LEU A 96 14.32 10.15 4.03
N LEU A 97 13.42 10.70 3.25
CA LEU A 97 13.57 10.82 1.80
C LEU A 97 14.07 12.21 1.42
N THR A 98 13.45 13.22 1.99
CA THR A 98 13.80 14.63 1.82
C THR A 98 13.72 15.34 3.18
N GLN A 99 13.82 16.65 3.20
CA GLN A 99 13.63 17.46 4.39
C GLN A 99 12.20 17.33 4.97
N THR A 100 11.21 17.14 4.12
CA THR A 100 9.79 17.09 4.49
C THR A 100 9.22 15.66 4.39
N GLU A 101 9.71 14.87 3.43
CA GLU A 101 9.12 13.58 3.09
C GLU A 101 9.86 12.42 3.76
N ARG A 102 9.07 11.44 4.20
CA ARG A 102 9.56 10.24 4.90
C ARG A 102 8.69 9.03 4.59
N LEU A 103 9.25 7.85 4.78
CA LEU A 103 8.60 6.57 4.50
C LEU A 103 8.78 5.64 5.69
N THR A 104 7.70 5.04 6.19
CA THR A 104 7.77 4.11 7.31
C THR A 104 8.70 2.92 7.06
N MET A 105 9.50 2.53 8.05
CA MET A 105 10.30 1.29 8.02
C MET A 105 9.46 0.04 8.24
N ASN A 106 8.20 0.16 8.68
CA ASN A 106 7.34 -0.99 8.92
C ASN A 106 6.97 -1.70 7.61
N SER A 107 7.53 -2.90 7.40
CA SER A 107 7.27 -3.73 6.22
C SER A 107 5.96 -4.53 6.29
N ARG A 108 5.32 -4.62 7.46
CA ARG A 108 4.08 -5.37 7.70
C ARG A 108 2.98 -4.48 8.27
N PRO A 109 2.43 -3.53 7.49
CA PRO A 109 1.33 -2.69 7.94
C PRO A 109 0.05 -3.52 8.12
N LYS A 110 -0.87 -3.04 8.97
CA LYS A 110 -2.17 -3.69 9.21
C LYS A 110 -2.99 -3.91 7.93
N LYS A 111 -2.87 -3.00 6.95
CA LYS A 111 -3.55 -3.11 5.65
C LYS A 111 -2.54 -3.52 4.58
N PRO A 112 -2.65 -4.72 3.97
CA PRO A 112 -1.68 -5.23 2.98
C PRO A 112 -1.47 -4.30 1.78
N LYS A 113 -2.47 -3.52 1.38
CA LYS A 113 -2.36 -2.56 0.27
C LYS A 113 -1.28 -1.48 0.49
N TYR A 114 -0.86 -1.24 1.74
CA TYR A 114 0.20 -0.31 2.10
C TYR A 114 1.57 -0.97 2.28
N ALA A 115 1.66 -2.30 2.15
CA ALA A 115 2.92 -3.03 2.14
C ALA A 115 3.63 -2.80 0.81
N ARG A 116 4.49 -1.77 0.77
CA ARG A 116 5.28 -1.41 -0.41
C ARG A 116 6.75 -1.73 -0.18
N ASN A 117 7.47 -1.89 -1.29
CA ASN A 117 8.93 -1.99 -1.25
C ASN A 117 9.51 -0.69 -0.65
N LYS A 118 10.50 -0.85 0.22
CA LYS A 118 11.18 0.23 0.93
C LYS A 118 12.56 0.55 0.35
N ASN A 119 12.91 -0.04 -0.79
CA ASN A 119 14.17 0.26 -1.45
C ASN A 119 14.17 1.70 -1.94
N VAL A 120 15.21 2.43 -1.58
CA VAL A 120 15.40 3.82 -1.96
C VAL A 120 16.68 3.93 -2.77
N ILE A 121 16.61 4.57 -3.91
CA ILE A 121 17.78 4.94 -4.72
C ILE A 121 18.02 6.45 -4.63
N VAL A 122 19.24 6.84 -4.33
CA VAL A 122 19.65 8.24 -4.27
C VAL A 122 20.65 8.50 -5.38
N ILE A 123 20.25 9.29 -6.37
CA ILE A 123 21.07 9.61 -7.54
C ILE A 123 21.68 11.01 -7.39
N GLY A 124 22.96 11.10 -7.68
CA GLY A 124 23.67 12.40 -7.65
C GLY A 124 25.11 12.22 -8.08
N GLY A 125 25.69 13.27 -8.65
CA GLY A 125 27.10 13.32 -9.06
C GLY A 125 28.07 13.25 -7.88
N SER A 126 29.40 13.24 -8.18
CA SER A 126 30.43 13.38 -7.16
C SER A 126 30.29 14.74 -6.49
N GLY A 127 30.45 14.80 -5.17
CA GLY A 127 30.33 16.07 -4.43
C GLY A 127 28.89 16.56 -4.16
N SER A 128 27.85 15.90 -4.69
CA SER A 128 26.42 16.30 -4.49
C SER A 128 25.91 16.19 -3.05
N GLY A 129 26.76 15.75 -2.12
CA GLY A 129 26.39 15.67 -0.70
C GLY A 129 25.54 14.46 -0.30
N LYS A 130 25.43 13.39 -1.11
CA LYS A 130 24.65 12.18 -0.79
C LYS A 130 24.94 11.64 0.61
N THR A 131 26.20 11.53 0.97
CA THR A 131 26.60 11.07 2.32
C THR A 131 26.17 12.05 3.40
N ARG A 132 26.34 13.35 3.17
CA ARG A 132 26.04 14.39 4.15
C ARG A 132 24.54 14.59 4.37
N PHE A 133 23.77 14.65 3.29
CA PHE A 133 22.35 15.03 3.35
C PHE A 133 21.40 13.83 3.40
N TYR A 134 21.87 12.63 3.06
CA TYR A 134 21.05 11.43 3.11
C TYR A 134 21.57 10.39 4.11
N VAL A 135 22.79 9.87 3.93
CA VAL A 135 23.28 8.73 4.74
C VAL A 135 23.44 9.10 6.22
N LYS A 136 24.10 10.22 6.52
CA LYS A 136 24.34 10.64 7.91
C LYS A 136 23.03 10.95 8.66
N PRO A 137 22.07 11.71 8.13
CA PRO A 137 20.79 11.93 8.79
C PRO A 137 20.02 10.63 9.07
N GLN A 138 20.07 9.63 8.16
CA GLN A 138 19.50 8.32 8.41
C GLN A 138 20.13 7.64 9.63
N LEU A 139 21.47 7.63 9.70
CA LEU A 139 22.19 7.02 10.83
C LEU A 139 21.92 7.76 12.15
N MET A 140 21.78 9.08 12.10
CA MET A 140 21.54 9.91 13.28
C MET A 140 20.15 9.69 13.90
N GLN A 141 19.16 9.38 13.09
CA GLN A 141 17.79 9.17 13.57
C GLN A 141 17.41 7.70 13.81
N MET A 142 18.27 6.73 13.42
CA MET A 142 17.94 5.33 13.49
C MET A 142 17.53 4.92 14.92
N PRO A 143 16.34 4.27 15.11
CA PRO A 143 15.89 3.85 16.41
C PRO A 143 16.69 2.63 16.92
N ASP A 144 16.79 2.47 18.23
CA ASP A 144 17.59 1.45 18.90
C ASP A 144 17.14 -0.02 18.64
N ASN A 145 15.94 -0.20 18.11
CA ASN A 145 15.37 -1.52 17.77
C ASN A 145 15.64 -1.97 16.33
N VAL A 146 16.44 -1.21 15.56
CA VAL A 146 16.76 -1.52 14.15
C VAL A 146 18.24 -1.84 14.02
N SER A 147 18.57 -2.99 13.45
CA SER A 147 19.92 -3.33 12.99
C SER A 147 20.11 -2.95 11.53
N PHE A 148 21.28 -2.46 11.19
CA PHE A 148 21.59 -2.04 9.82
C PHE A 148 23.03 -2.37 9.43
N VAL A 149 23.27 -2.46 8.14
CA VAL A 149 24.59 -2.64 7.54
C VAL A 149 24.90 -1.43 6.65
N VAL A 150 26.10 -0.91 6.77
CA VAL A 150 26.56 0.23 5.96
C VAL A 150 27.84 -0.18 5.24
N THR A 151 27.86 0.01 3.92
CA THR A 151 29.09 -0.09 3.12
C THR A 151 29.75 1.28 3.05
N ASP A 152 30.99 1.39 3.54
CA ASP A 152 31.75 2.64 3.59
C ASP A 152 33.11 2.49 2.88
N PRO A 153 33.14 2.61 1.54
CA PRO A 153 34.38 2.43 0.77
C PRO A 153 35.50 3.40 1.13
N LYS A 154 35.15 4.56 1.70
CA LYS A 154 36.11 5.60 2.09
C LYS A 154 36.49 5.55 3.56
N GLY A 155 35.77 4.80 4.39
CA GLY A 155 35.98 4.74 5.84
C GLY A 155 35.57 6.01 6.59
N THR A 156 34.90 6.96 5.93
CA THR A 156 34.53 8.26 6.52
C THR A 156 33.33 8.18 7.44
N ILE A 157 32.39 7.31 7.16
CA ILE A 157 31.14 7.18 7.93
C ILE A 157 31.44 6.67 9.35
N ILE A 158 32.29 5.65 9.48
CA ILE A 158 32.64 5.10 10.79
C ILE A 158 33.43 6.11 11.64
N VAL A 159 34.30 6.90 11.02
CA VAL A 159 35.07 7.95 11.71
C VAL A 159 34.15 9.05 12.23
N GLU A 160 33.22 9.52 11.41
CA GLU A 160 32.38 10.67 11.75
C GLU A 160 31.14 10.26 12.62
N CYS A 161 30.51 9.12 12.35
CA CYS A 161 29.30 8.70 13.04
C CYS A 161 29.51 7.62 14.10
N GLY A 162 30.67 6.93 14.10
CA GLY A 162 30.90 5.80 14.98
C GLY A 162 30.79 6.12 16.48
N LYS A 163 31.36 7.23 16.93
CA LYS A 163 31.24 7.66 18.34
C LYS A 163 29.79 7.96 18.75
N MET A 164 29.02 8.55 17.86
CA MET A 164 27.62 8.84 18.10
C MET A 164 26.81 7.53 18.22
N LEU A 165 27.01 6.59 17.31
CA LEU A 165 26.35 5.29 17.33
C LEU A 165 26.76 4.46 18.56
N ALA A 166 28.03 4.48 18.95
CA ALA A 166 28.52 3.82 20.16
C ALA A 166 27.93 4.42 21.43
N ARG A 167 27.66 5.72 21.48
CA ARG A 167 26.94 6.37 22.58
C ARG A 167 25.47 5.99 22.56
N GLY A 168 24.91 5.81 21.38
CA GLY A 168 23.51 5.43 21.15
C GLY A 168 22.51 6.58 21.29
N THR A 169 21.25 6.22 21.23
CA THR A 169 20.12 7.12 21.39
C THR A 169 19.49 7.00 22.78
N PRO A 170 18.78 8.03 23.28
CA PRO A 170 18.03 7.96 24.52
C PRO A 170 16.98 6.86 24.45
N LYS A 171 17.00 5.92 25.38
CA LYS A 171 16.02 4.85 25.48
C LYS A 171 14.65 5.45 25.82
N LYS A 172 13.62 5.08 25.05
CA LYS A 172 12.25 5.53 25.24
C LYS A 172 11.37 4.40 25.77
N ASP A 173 10.42 4.74 26.62
CA ASP A 173 9.36 3.84 27.08
C ASP A 173 8.32 3.62 25.96
N LYS A 174 7.38 2.67 26.15
CA LYS A 174 6.26 2.37 25.23
C LYS A 174 5.43 3.60 24.88
N ASN A 175 5.42 4.61 25.73
CA ASN A 175 4.74 5.89 25.54
C ASN A 175 5.61 6.98 24.86
N GLY A 176 6.83 6.63 24.41
CA GLY A 176 7.76 7.58 23.78
C GLY A 176 8.51 8.50 24.76
N LYS A 177 8.34 8.33 26.10
CA LYS A 177 9.01 9.14 27.12
C LYS A 177 10.43 8.62 27.35
N ILE A 178 11.39 9.55 27.48
CA ILE A 178 12.80 9.22 27.73
C ILE A 178 12.94 8.58 29.11
N MET A 179 13.54 7.40 29.15
CA MET A 179 13.84 6.68 30.39
C MET A 179 15.04 7.28 31.09
N ARG A 180 14.92 7.42 32.44
CA ARG A 180 15.98 7.92 33.30
C ARG A 180 16.31 6.87 34.37
N ASP A 181 17.55 6.85 34.80
CA ASP A 181 18.00 6.01 35.89
C ASP A 181 17.56 6.57 37.27
N LYS A 182 17.89 5.85 38.37
CA LYS A 182 17.58 6.28 39.76
C LYS A 182 18.23 7.63 40.14
N HIS A 183 19.25 8.06 39.40
CA HIS A 183 19.98 9.32 39.59
C HIS A 183 19.53 10.42 38.59
N GLY A 184 18.43 10.22 37.89
CA GLY A 184 17.89 11.19 36.93
C GLY A 184 18.64 11.25 35.61
N ARG A 185 19.67 10.43 35.37
CA ARG A 185 20.45 10.40 34.13
C ARG A 185 19.70 9.66 33.04
N VAL A 186 19.81 10.14 31.80
CA VAL A 186 19.18 9.51 30.64
C VAL A 186 19.84 8.15 30.37
N ILE A 187 19.02 7.10 30.29
CA ILE A 187 19.48 5.79 29.88
C ILE A 187 19.70 5.80 28.37
N MET A 188 20.92 5.51 27.93
CA MET A 188 21.28 5.43 26.51
C MET A 188 21.21 4.00 26.03
N SER A 189 20.84 3.80 24.77
CA SER A 189 20.82 2.50 24.07
C SER A 189 21.91 2.51 22.99
N PRO A 190 23.12 2.01 23.29
CA PRO A 190 24.25 2.06 22.35
C PRO A 190 24.11 0.96 21.29
N TYR A 191 24.57 1.26 20.07
CA TYR A 191 24.73 0.25 19.03
C TYR A 191 26.00 -0.57 19.25
N LYS A 192 25.89 -1.89 19.07
CA LYS A 192 27.06 -2.76 18.99
C LYS A 192 27.64 -2.70 17.58
N ILE A 193 28.69 -1.93 17.41
CA ILE A 193 29.34 -1.70 16.11
C ILE A 193 30.26 -2.88 15.79
N LYS A 194 30.11 -3.46 14.61
CA LYS A 194 31.00 -4.46 14.02
C LYS A 194 31.61 -3.89 12.74
N VAL A 195 32.92 -3.95 12.61
CA VAL A 195 33.64 -3.43 11.44
C VAL A 195 34.33 -4.60 10.74
N LEU A 196 33.99 -4.81 9.46
CA LEU A 196 34.71 -5.69 8.56
C LEU A 196 35.56 -4.81 7.62
N ASN A 197 36.88 -4.82 7.80
CA ASN A 197 37.80 -4.07 6.96
C ASN A 197 38.43 -4.99 5.94
N THR A 198 37.99 -4.89 4.68
CA THR A 198 38.47 -5.72 3.57
C THR A 198 39.78 -5.22 2.94
N ILE A 199 40.19 -3.97 3.26
CA ILE A 199 41.45 -3.41 2.79
C ILE A 199 42.60 -3.79 3.72
N ASN A 200 42.35 -3.75 5.03
CA ASN A 200 43.34 -4.12 6.04
C ASN A 200 42.68 -5.04 7.06
N PHE A 201 42.82 -6.33 6.88
CA PHE A 201 42.23 -7.34 7.73
C PHE A 201 42.74 -7.29 9.18
N ALA A 202 43.94 -6.81 9.44
CA ALA A 202 44.45 -6.63 10.80
C ALA A 202 43.62 -5.62 11.61
N LYS A 203 42.93 -4.69 10.95
CA LYS A 203 42.00 -3.72 11.55
C LYS A 203 40.55 -4.19 11.52
N SER A 204 40.28 -5.39 11.06
CA SER A 204 38.96 -5.97 11.04
C SER A 204 38.60 -6.62 12.36
N MET A 205 37.34 -6.51 12.77
CA MET A 205 36.85 -7.29 13.91
C MET A 205 36.63 -8.73 13.49
N HIS A 206 36.91 -9.67 14.40
CA HIS A 206 36.64 -11.08 14.16
C HIS A 206 35.14 -11.30 14.03
N TYR A 207 34.73 -11.94 12.96
CA TYR A 207 33.36 -12.34 12.69
C TYR A 207 33.31 -13.82 12.35
N ASN A 208 32.61 -14.58 13.19
CA ASN A 208 32.23 -15.95 12.85
C ASN A 208 30.80 -15.93 12.38
N PRO A 209 30.53 -16.26 11.10
CA PRO A 209 29.18 -16.29 10.56
C PRO A 209 28.38 -17.55 10.94
N PHE A 210 29.02 -18.58 11.55
CA PHE A 210 28.42 -19.87 11.93
C PHE A 210 28.42 -20.09 13.43
#